data_ffda87cb3844d2b86e15dd5fe9ea5d96
#
_entry.id   ffda87cb3844d2b86e15dd5fe9ea5d96
#
_cell.length_a   1.000
_cell.length_b   1.000
_cell.length_c   1.000
_cell.angle_alpha   90.00
_cell.angle_beta   90.00
_cell.angle_gamma   90.00
#
_symmetry.space_group_name_H-M   'P 1'
#
loop_
_entity.id
_entity.type
_entity.pdbx_description
1 polymer ?
#
loop_
_entity_poly.entity_id
_entity_poly.type
_entity_poly.pdbx_seq_one_letter_code
_entity_poly.pdbx_strand_id
1 'polypeptide(L)'
;LDIMDATEFARYRNDYAYHFAGADSGEKLEPDSPMSKYPYPDPEAKGRGTNWIDEITRTALYQNYDLSLSGASRKGSYYASIGYNETQGIIDNSGLKRYSARFKIDHEFAKWFKAGLNLSYTYRDQDENLATIGGTNWWNAAVFLSPFLNPSSSMNDLWYSGQKFNNPRIMLDHCLKNARRISLTNNGFVEFTPVEGLK
;
A
#
# COMPACT_ATOMS: atom_id res chain seq x y z
N LEU A 1 -13.76 3.88 -2.13
CA LEU A 1 -14.03 5.31 -1.93
C LEU A 1 -14.86 5.78 -3.11
N ASP A 2 -16.00 6.39 -2.83
CA ASP A 2 -16.85 6.96 -3.86
C ASP A 2 -16.37 8.38 -4.15
N ILE A 3 -15.97 8.65 -5.38
CA ILE A 3 -15.53 9.97 -5.85
C ILE A 3 -16.47 10.42 -6.96
N MET A 4 -16.59 11.74 -7.14
CA MET A 4 -17.46 12.32 -8.16
C MET A 4 -17.10 11.81 -9.56
N ASP A 5 -18.09 11.38 -10.29
CA ASP A 5 -17.93 11.14 -11.73
C ASP A 5 -17.87 12.47 -12.52
N ALA A 6 -17.67 12.39 -13.84
CA ALA A 6 -17.51 13.61 -14.65
C ALA A 6 -18.80 14.44 -14.73
N THR A 7 -19.97 13.82 -14.70
CA THR A 7 -21.27 14.51 -14.66
C THR A 7 -21.46 15.24 -13.33
N GLU A 8 -21.23 14.55 -12.22
CA GLU A 8 -21.34 15.13 -10.86
C GLU A 8 -20.33 16.26 -10.67
N PHE A 9 -19.09 16.07 -11.12
CA PHE A 9 -18.06 17.09 -11.09
C PHE A 9 -18.44 18.33 -11.92
N ALA A 10 -19.01 18.13 -13.11
CA ALA A 10 -19.47 19.24 -13.96
C ALA A 10 -20.60 20.04 -13.28
N ARG A 11 -21.57 19.34 -12.67
CA ARG A 11 -22.64 19.97 -11.89
C ARG A 11 -22.09 20.76 -10.71
N TYR A 12 -21.21 20.12 -9.90
CA TYR A 12 -20.54 20.78 -8.79
C TYR A 12 -19.77 22.04 -9.21
N ARG A 13 -19.06 22.00 -10.34
CA ARG A 13 -18.33 23.18 -10.85
C ARG A 13 -19.28 24.28 -11.35
N ASN A 14 -20.42 23.93 -11.90
CA ASN A 14 -21.45 24.90 -12.26
C ASN A 14 -22.06 25.55 -11.03
N ASP A 15 -22.42 24.78 -9.98
CA ASP A 15 -22.92 25.29 -8.72
C ASP A 15 -21.88 26.20 -8.03
N TYR A 16 -20.61 25.79 -8.04
CA TYR A 16 -19.52 26.62 -7.52
C TYR A 16 -19.40 27.95 -8.28
N ALA A 17 -19.46 27.93 -9.62
CA ALA A 17 -19.41 29.12 -10.44
C ALA A 17 -20.61 30.06 -10.17
N TYR A 18 -21.79 29.50 -9.95
CA TYR A 18 -22.99 30.27 -9.59
C TYR A 18 -22.86 30.96 -8.23
N HIS A 19 -22.40 30.24 -7.21
CA HIS A 19 -22.34 30.78 -5.85
C HIS A 19 -21.10 31.64 -5.56
N PHE A 20 -19.97 31.38 -6.23
CA PHE A 20 -18.66 31.97 -5.92
C PHE A 20 -17.99 32.67 -7.11
N ALA A 21 -18.66 32.84 -8.22
CA ALA A 21 -18.10 33.35 -9.48
C ALA A 21 -17.53 34.77 -9.45
N GLY A 22 -17.57 35.45 -8.31
CA GLY A 22 -16.93 36.75 -8.15
C GLY A 22 -15.41 36.73 -7.98
N ALA A 23 -14.77 35.55 -7.75
CA ALA A 23 -13.36 35.47 -7.43
C ALA A 23 -12.44 35.23 -8.63
N ASP A 24 -12.87 34.43 -9.63
CA ASP A 24 -11.99 33.98 -10.70
C ASP A 24 -12.33 34.50 -12.12
N SER A 25 -13.58 34.86 -12.42
CA SER A 25 -14.00 35.23 -13.76
C SER A 25 -14.59 36.67 -13.91
N GLY A 26 -14.74 37.41 -12.84
CA GLY A 26 -15.24 38.77 -12.85
C GLY A 26 -16.71 38.94 -13.24
N GLU A 27 -17.42 37.90 -13.65
CA GLU A 27 -18.83 37.93 -14.04
C GLU A 27 -19.66 37.10 -13.05
N LYS A 28 -20.55 37.73 -12.34
CA LYS A 28 -21.50 37.06 -11.45
C LYS A 28 -22.59 36.39 -12.29
N LEU A 29 -22.80 35.09 -12.07
CA LEU A 29 -23.92 34.37 -12.67
C LEU A 29 -25.19 34.65 -11.89
N GLU A 30 -26.25 35.04 -12.59
CA GLU A 30 -27.60 35.22 -12.01
C GLU A 30 -28.42 33.94 -12.22
N PRO A 31 -29.52 33.73 -11.42
CA PRO A 31 -30.32 32.50 -11.52
C PRO A 31 -30.87 32.18 -12.91
N ASP A 32 -31.06 33.16 -13.75
CA ASP A 32 -31.56 33.07 -15.10
C ASP A 32 -30.45 33.15 -16.17
N SER A 33 -29.18 33.09 -15.75
CA SER A 33 -28.05 33.09 -16.68
C SER A 33 -28.16 31.90 -17.63
N PRO A 34 -27.94 32.13 -18.96
CA PRO A 34 -28.00 31.02 -19.90
C PRO A 34 -26.89 30.01 -19.65
N MET A 35 -27.19 28.71 -19.79
CA MET A 35 -26.25 27.62 -19.55
C MET A 35 -24.93 27.76 -20.32
N SER A 36 -24.90 28.51 -21.40
CA SER A 36 -23.67 28.81 -22.15
C SER A 36 -22.64 29.62 -21.36
N LYS A 37 -23.04 30.31 -20.29
CA LYS A 37 -22.16 31.06 -19.39
C LYS A 37 -21.54 30.19 -18.29
N TYR A 38 -22.07 29.00 -18.06
CA TYR A 38 -21.51 28.07 -17.09
C TYR A 38 -20.26 27.37 -17.63
N PRO A 39 -19.31 26.99 -16.77
CA PRO A 39 -18.12 26.26 -17.16
C PRO A 39 -18.43 24.98 -17.94
N TYR A 40 -19.55 24.34 -17.64
CA TYR A 40 -20.01 23.10 -18.28
C TYR A 40 -21.47 23.24 -18.72
N PRO A 41 -21.75 23.76 -19.90
CA PRO A 41 -23.11 24.01 -20.38
C PRO A 41 -23.97 22.74 -20.49
N ASP A 42 -23.34 21.58 -20.71
CA ASP A 42 -24.01 20.28 -20.79
C ASP A 42 -23.29 19.27 -19.86
N PRO A 43 -23.61 19.26 -18.56
CA PRO A 43 -23.01 18.32 -17.61
C PRO A 43 -23.32 16.86 -17.94
N GLU A 44 -24.56 16.56 -18.42
CA GLU A 44 -25.01 15.20 -18.68
C GLU A 44 -24.24 14.53 -19.84
N ALA A 45 -23.76 15.29 -20.80
CA ALA A 45 -22.95 14.78 -21.91
C ALA A 45 -21.53 14.34 -21.47
N LYS A 46 -21.12 14.60 -20.23
CA LYS A 46 -19.78 14.26 -19.74
C LYS A 46 -19.61 12.79 -19.37
N GLY A 47 -20.71 12.10 -19.05
CA GLY A 47 -20.67 10.69 -18.67
C GLY A 47 -19.89 10.45 -17.39
N ARG A 48 -19.27 9.26 -17.25
CA ARG A 48 -18.54 8.87 -16.03
C ARG A 48 -17.16 9.51 -15.92
N GLY A 49 -16.46 9.70 -17.03
CA GLY A 49 -15.07 10.15 -17.00
C GLY A 49 -14.12 9.11 -16.38
N THR A 50 -12.97 9.59 -15.87
CA THR A 50 -11.94 8.77 -15.25
C THR A 50 -12.16 8.68 -13.75
N ASN A 51 -12.33 7.45 -13.23
CA ASN A 51 -12.23 7.18 -11.79
C ASN A 51 -10.76 6.93 -11.42
N TRP A 52 -10.09 7.95 -10.97
CA TRP A 52 -8.67 7.90 -10.64
C TRP A 52 -8.33 6.92 -9.52
N ILE A 53 -9.27 6.63 -8.62
CA ILE A 53 -9.05 5.61 -7.57
C ILE A 53 -9.02 4.22 -8.19
N ASP A 54 -9.93 3.92 -9.12
CA ASP A 54 -9.96 2.61 -9.80
C ASP A 54 -8.72 2.42 -10.69
N GLU A 55 -8.19 3.51 -11.25
CA GLU A 55 -6.96 3.48 -12.08
C GLU A 55 -5.70 3.10 -11.30
N ILE A 56 -5.69 3.28 -10.00
CA ILE A 56 -4.52 3.02 -9.14
C ILE A 56 -4.71 1.88 -8.15
N THR A 57 -5.91 1.31 -8.09
CA THR A 57 -6.25 0.26 -7.12
C THR A 57 -6.62 -1.05 -7.81
N ARG A 58 -6.43 -2.13 -7.08
CA ARG A 58 -6.80 -3.48 -7.51
C ARG A 58 -7.40 -4.28 -6.37
N THR A 59 -8.08 -5.37 -6.71
CA THR A 59 -8.40 -6.41 -5.74
C THR A 59 -7.11 -7.09 -5.29
N ALA A 60 -6.82 -7.02 -4.00
CA ALA A 60 -5.61 -7.55 -3.41
C ALA A 60 -5.86 -8.94 -2.80
N LEU A 61 -4.91 -9.85 -3.02
CA LEU A 61 -4.94 -11.20 -2.46
C LEU A 61 -4.00 -11.29 -1.26
N TYR A 62 -4.44 -12.02 -0.25
CA TYR A 62 -3.63 -12.42 0.89
C TYR A 62 -3.53 -13.95 0.93
N GLN A 63 -2.30 -14.47 1.02
CA GLN A 63 -2.02 -15.89 1.13
C GLN A 63 -1.06 -16.13 2.29
N ASN A 64 -1.35 -17.16 3.09
CA ASN A 64 -0.48 -17.58 4.17
C ASN A 64 -0.45 -19.10 4.25
N TYR A 65 0.76 -19.65 4.19
CA TYR A 65 1.01 -21.07 4.28
C TYR A 65 2.06 -21.33 5.36
N ASP A 66 1.71 -22.13 6.33
CA ASP A 66 2.59 -22.52 7.42
C ASP A 66 2.60 -24.04 7.59
N LEU A 67 3.79 -24.61 7.66
CA LEU A 67 4.01 -26.01 7.99
C LEU A 67 4.91 -26.10 9.19
N SER A 68 4.52 -26.89 10.17
CA SER A 68 5.33 -27.11 11.36
C SER A 68 5.37 -28.58 11.76
N LEU A 69 6.50 -28.96 12.36
CA LEU A 69 6.76 -30.27 12.90
C LEU A 69 7.38 -30.09 14.28
N SER A 70 6.87 -30.84 15.26
CA SER A 70 7.42 -30.83 16.60
C SER A 70 7.39 -32.21 17.22
N GLY A 71 8.32 -32.44 18.13
CA GLY A 71 8.37 -33.68 18.88
C GLY A 71 9.14 -33.48 20.20
N ALA A 72 8.82 -34.32 21.14
CA ALA A 72 9.48 -34.31 22.45
C ALA A 72 9.75 -35.73 22.93
N SER A 73 10.83 -35.88 23.68
CA SER A 73 11.22 -37.07 24.38
C SER A 73 11.55 -36.76 25.86
N ARG A 74 11.88 -37.75 26.64
CA ARG A 74 12.34 -37.50 28.04
C ARG A 74 13.63 -36.68 28.12
N LYS A 75 14.42 -36.64 27.05
CA LYS A 75 15.74 -35.98 27.05
C LYS A 75 15.79 -34.72 26.20
N GLY A 76 14.72 -34.34 25.53
CA GLY A 76 14.75 -33.14 24.74
C GLY A 76 13.53 -32.96 23.85
N SER A 77 13.46 -31.82 23.19
CA SER A 77 12.42 -31.46 22.27
C SER A 77 12.99 -30.84 21.01
N TYR A 78 12.22 -30.92 19.93
CA TYR A 78 12.52 -30.21 18.70
C TYR A 78 11.26 -29.56 18.12
N TYR A 79 11.48 -28.48 17.41
CA TYR A 79 10.47 -27.79 16.64
C TYR A 79 11.10 -27.29 15.35
N ALA A 80 10.43 -27.51 14.23
CA ALA A 80 10.80 -26.94 12.94
C ALA A 80 9.54 -26.37 12.27
N SER A 81 9.65 -25.23 11.63
CA SER A 81 8.59 -24.66 10.83
C SER A 81 9.13 -23.91 9.64
N ILE A 82 8.34 -23.91 8.56
CA ILE A 82 8.52 -23.07 7.40
C ILE A 82 7.21 -22.35 7.13
N GLY A 83 7.30 -21.10 6.69
CA GLY A 83 6.13 -20.30 6.37
C GLY A 83 6.37 -19.43 5.15
N TYR A 84 5.33 -19.28 4.36
CA TYR A 84 5.24 -18.33 3.25
C TYR A 84 4.03 -17.44 3.45
N ASN A 85 4.24 -16.15 3.36
CA ASN A 85 3.18 -15.16 3.41
C ASN A 85 3.33 -14.22 2.22
N GLU A 86 2.25 -14.04 1.47
CA GLU A 86 2.16 -13.06 0.40
C GLU A 86 0.96 -12.15 0.68
N THR A 87 1.22 -10.86 0.72
CA THR A 87 0.22 -9.81 0.86
C THR A 87 0.34 -8.89 -0.34
N GLN A 88 -0.60 -8.95 -1.25
CA GLN A 88 -0.71 -7.94 -2.30
C GLN A 88 -1.29 -6.66 -1.70
N GLY A 89 -0.76 -5.51 -2.09
CA GLY A 89 -1.36 -4.23 -1.73
C GLY A 89 -2.56 -3.91 -2.62
N ILE A 90 -3.52 -3.18 -2.07
CA ILE A 90 -4.65 -2.63 -2.82
C ILE A 90 -4.23 -1.59 -3.86
N ILE A 91 -3.08 -0.97 -3.65
CA ILE A 91 -2.46 -0.08 -4.63
C ILE A 91 -1.61 -0.91 -5.58
N ASP A 92 -1.70 -0.63 -6.88
CA ASP A 92 -0.88 -1.28 -7.88
C ASP A 92 0.62 -1.17 -7.56
N ASN A 93 1.38 -2.19 -7.95
CA ASN A 93 2.82 -2.27 -7.72
C ASN A 93 3.24 -2.17 -6.25
N SER A 94 2.36 -2.57 -5.32
CA SER A 94 2.69 -2.71 -3.91
C SER A 94 2.43 -4.12 -3.40
N GLY A 95 3.26 -4.59 -2.48
CA GLY A 95 3.10 -5.92 -1.92
C GLY A 95 4.25 -6.35 -1.03
N LEU A 96 4.05 -7.45 -0.35
CA LEU A 96 5.02 -8.06 0.55
C LEU A 96 5.02 -9.57 0.35
N LYS A 97 6.21 -10.14 0.10
CA LYS A 97 6.47 -11.58 0.19
C LYS A 97 7.39 -11.83 1.36
N ARG A 98 7.00 -12.74 2.23
CA ARG A 98 7.79 -13.12 3.40
C ARG A 98 7.95 -14.62 3.46
N TYR A 99 9.19 -15.06 3.51
CA TYR A 99 9.58 -16.44 3.77
C TYR A 99 10.15 -16.52 5.18
N SER A 100 9.72 -17.51 5.95
CA SER A 100 10.20 -17.73 7.30
C SER A 100 10.56 -19.18 7.51
N ALA A 101 11.62 -19.39 8.27
CA ALA A 101 12.01 -20.72 8.75
C ALA A 101 12.43 -20.59 10.21
N ARG A 102 11.98 -21.54 11.03
CA ARG A 102 12.37 -21.61 12.43
C ARG A 102 12.78 -23.05 12.76
N PHE A 103 13.86 -23.15 13.51
CA PHE A 103 14.34 -24.41 14.04
C PHE A 103 14.71 -24.22 15.49
N LYS A 104 14.18 -25.08 16.36
CA LYS A 104 14.51 -25.12 17.77
C LYS A 104 14.79 -26.56 18.15
N ILE A 105 15.87 -26.76 18.90
CA ILE A 105 16.21 -28.04 19.50
C ILE A 105 16.78 -27.79 20.90
N ASP A 106 16.38 -28.59 21.84
CA ASP A 106 17.01 -28.72 23.15
C ASP A 106 17.21 -30.19 23.48
N HIS A 107 18.34 -30.50 24.09
CA HIS A 107 18.69 -31.87 24.43
C HIS A 107 19.52 -31.96 25.73
N GLU A 108 19.15 -32.90 26.59
CA GLU A 108 19.90 -33.28 27.75
C GLU A 108 20.83 -34.45 27.40
N PHE A 109 22.10 -34.13 27.21
CA PHE A 109 23.13 -35.11 26.86
C PHE A 109 23.52 -35.97 28.05
N ALA A 110 23.52 -35.37 29.25
CA ALA A 110 23.77 -36.01 30.55
C ALA A 110 22.98 -35.26 31.61
N LYS A 111 22.78 -35.88 32.79
CA LYS A 111 22.09 -35.24 33.92
C LYS A 111 22.69 -33.89 34.34
N TRP A 112 23.94 -33.68 34.06
CA TRP A 112 24.70 -32.47 34.35
C TRP A 112 24.93 -31.55 33.15
N PHE A 113 24.49 -31.95 31.93
CA PHE A 113 24.75 -31.21 30.70
C PHE A 113 23.54 -31.17 29.80
N LYS A 114 23.00 -29.97 29.58
CA LYS A 114 21.93 -29.67 28.61
C LYS A 114 22.35 -28.55 27.70
N ALA A 115 22.02 -28.65 26.41
CA ALA A 115 22.24 -27.60 25.44
C ALA A 115 21.01 -27.41 24.55
N GLY A 116 20.86 -26.22 24.04
CA GLY A 116 19.78 -25.92 23.11
C GLY A 116 20.16 -24.82 22.12
N LEU A 117 19.48 -24.86 20.99
CA LEU A 117 19.66 -23.94 19.87
C LEU A 117 18.29 -23.51 19.36
N ASN A 118 18.11 -22.23 19.08
CA ASN A 118 16.93 -21.66 18.43
C ASN A 118 17.39 -20.74 17.30
N LEU A 119 17.10 -21.16 16.06
CA LEU A 119 17.37 -20.42 14.85
C LEU A 119 16.06 -19.90 14.27
N SER A 120 16.04 -18.65 13.87
CA SER A 120 14.94 -18.05 13.14
C SER A 120 15.49 -17.27 11.94
N TYR A 121 15.03 -17.61 10.75
CA TYR A 121 15.36 -16.94 9.51
C TYR A 121 14.10 -16.32 8.93
N THR A 122 14.21 -15.09 8.47
CA THR A 122 13.13 -14.41 7.76
C THR A 122 13.71 -13.65 6.58
N TYR A 123 13.17 -13.89 5.39
CA TYR A 123 13.41 -13.10 4.19
C TYR A 123 12.13 -12.35 3.83
N ARG A 124 12.24 -11.03 3.65
CA ARG A 124 11.15 -10.15 3.21
C ARG A 124 11.56 -9.50 1.89
N ASP A 125 10.67 -9.55 0.92
CA ASP A 125 10.74 -8.82 -0.34
C ASP A 125 9.49 -7.95 -0.42
N GLN A 126 9.69 -6.65 -0.37
CA GLN A 126 8.60 -5.68 -0.27
C GLN A 126 8.70 -4.67 -1.41
N ASP A 127 7.65 -4.64 -2.22
CA ASP A 127 7.46 -3.57 -3.19
C ASP A 127 6.74 -2.43 -2.51
N GLU A 128 7.43 -1.29 -2.43
CA GLU A 128 6.93 -0.05 -1.83
C GLU A 128 6.69 0.97 -2.93
N ASN A 129 5.52 1.56 -2.94
CA ASN A 129 5.30 2.75 -3.76
C ASN A 129 5.83 3.99 -3.05
N LEU A 130 6.62 4.79 -3.77
CA LEU A 130 7.01 6.09 -3.28
C LEU A 130 5.77 7.00 -3.26
N ALA A 131 5.24 7.21 -2.06
CA ALA A 131 4.00 7.95 -1.86
C ALA A 131 4.11 9.43 -2.30
N THR A 132 5.33 9.95 -2.53
CA THR A 132 5.54 11.37 -2.77
C THR A 132 6.65 11.60 -3.78
N ILE A 133 6.36 12.30 -4.87
CA ILE A 133 7.33 12.83 -5.82
C ILE A 133 7.11 14.32 -5.95
N GLY A 134 8.17 15.11 -5.74
CA GLY A 134 8.11 16.57 -5.89
C GLY A 134 7.07 17.24 -4.98
N GLY A 135 6.79 16.66 -3.81
CA GLY A 135 5.79 17.18 -2.86
C GLY A 135 4.35 16.71 -3.13
N THR A 136 4.09 16.03 -4.24
CA THR A 136 2.74 15.52 -4.56
C THR A 136 2.64 14.05 -4.17
N ASN A 137 1.63 13.73 -3.36
CA ASN A 137 1.25 12.35 -3.02
C ASN A 137 0.32 11.82 -4.12
N TRP A 138 0.62 10.62 -4.66
CA TRP A 138 -0.19 9.96 -5.69
C TRP A 138 -1.64 9.74 -5.24
N TRP A 139 -1.88 9.51 -3.94
CA TRP A 139 -3.22 9.37 -3.39
C TRP A 139 -3.99 10.70 -3.43
N ASN A 140 -3.36 11.78 -2.99
CA ASN A 140 -3.97 13.11 -3.10
C ASN A 140 -4.22 13.48 -4.56
N ALA A 141 -3.27 13.15 -5.47
CA ALA A 141 -3.48 13.36 -6.89
C ALA A 141 -4.72 12.59 -7.40
N ALA A 142 -4.88 11.32 -7.03
CA ALA A 142 -6.04 10.52 -7.44
C ALA A 142 -7.38 11.05 -6.91
N VAL A 143 -7.38 11.66 -5.71
CA VAL A 143 -8.60 12.23 -5.12
C VAL A 143 -8.96 13.59 -5.71
N PHE A 144 -7.93 14.42 -6.03
CA PHE A 144 -8.16 15.81 -6.45
C PHE A 144 -8.15 16.03 -7.97
N LEU A 145 -7.65 15.07 -8.74
CA LEU A 145 -7.65 15.21 -10.20
C LEU A 145 -9.04 15.19 -10.77
N SER A 146 -9.23 16.05 -11.76
CA SER A 146 -10.48 16.12 -12.49
C SER A 146 -10.78 14.81 -13.24
N PRO A 147 -12.01 14.30 -13.17
CA PRO A 147 -12.43 13.11 -13.93
C PRO A 147 -12.46 13.31 -15.44
N PHE A 148 -12.25 14.55 -15.94
CA PHE A 148 -12.13 14.83 -17.38
C PHE A 148 -10.75 14.49 -17.95
N LEU A 149 -9.76 14.27 -17.08
CA LEU A 149 -8.40 13.98 -17.54
C LEU A 149 -8.24 12.51 -17.88
N ASN A 150 -7.44 12.25 -18.93
CA ASN A 150 -7.18 10.90 -19.40
C ASN A 150 -6.01 10.28 -18.62
N PRO A 151 -6.11 9.03 -18.15
CA PRO A 151 -5.00 8.32 -17.51
C PRO A 151 -3.73 8.21 -18.36
N SER A 152 -3.87 8.24 -19.70
CA SER A 152 -2.74 8.23 -20.63
C SER A 152 -2.07 9.60 -20.84
N SER A 153 -2.56 10.66 -20.17
CA SER A 153 -1.95 12.00 -20.27
C SER A 153 -0.56 12.01 -19.65
N SER A 154 0.34 12.82 -20.19
CA SER A 154 1.69 12.93 -19.68
C SER A 154 1.73 13.48 -18.24
N MET A 155 2.80 13.18 -17.48
CA MET A 155 2.96 13.63 -16.09
C MET A 155 2.88 15.15 -15.91
N ASN A 156 3.11 15.91 -16.96
CA ASN A 156 3.27 17.37 -16.88
C ASN A 156 2.00 18.15 -17.23
N ASP A 157 0.95 17.48 -17.71
CA ASP A 157 -0.20 18.16 -18.34
C ASP A 157 -1.42 18.26 -17.41
N LEU A 158 -1.29 17.78 -16.16
CA LEU A 158 -2.41 17.74 -15.24
C LEU A 158 -2.43 18.97 -14.34
N TRP A 159 -3.14 20.01 -14.79
CA TRP A 159 -3.41 21.20 -13.99
C TRP A 159 -4.83 21.15 -13.40
N TYR A 160 -4.93 21.43 -12.12
CA TYR A 160 -6.20 21.61 -11.44
C TYR A 160 -6.11 22.70 -10.38
N SER A 161 -7.04 23.67 -10.44
CA SER A 161 -7.13 24.79 -9.48
C SER A 161 -5.81 25.53 -9.27
N GLY A 162 -5.04 25.76 -10.34
CA GLY A 162 -3.74 26.46 -10.29
C GLY A 162 -2.58 25.62 -9.73
N GLN A 163 -2.85 24.37 -9.37
CA GLN A 163 -1.82 23.43 -8.92
C GLN A 163 -1.52 22.37 -9.99
N LYS A 164 -0.25 22.02 -10.09
CA LYS A 164 0.21 20.96 -10.98
C LYS A 164 0.24 19.64 -10.22
N PHE A 165 -0.50 18.66 -10.73
CA PHE A 165 -0.48 17.30 -10.21
C PHE A 165 0.24 16.37 -11.20
N ASN A 166 1.01 15.45 -10.68
CA ASN A 166 1.54 14.37 -11.48
C ASN A 166 0.46 13.30 -11.68
N ASN A 167 0.44 12.69 -12.86
CA ASN A 167 -0.48 11.59 -13.14
C ASN A 167 -0.20 10.41 -12.19
N PRO A 168 -1.14 10.02 -11.31
CA PRO A 168 -0.90 9.00 -10.30
C PRO A 168 -0.63 7.62 -10.93
N ARG A 169 -1.22 7.31 -12.08
CA ARG A 169 -0.96 6.05 -12.79
C ARG A 169 0.49 5.97 -13.26
N ILE A 170 0.98 7.02 -13.89
CA ILE A 170 2.39 7.10 -14.35
C ILE A 170 3.34 7.06 -13.15
N MET A 171 2.99 7.75 -12.06
CA MET A 171 3.79 7.69 -10.83
C MET A 171 3.92 6.26 -10.29
N LEU A 172 2.84 5.49 -10.26
CA LEU A 172 2.85 4.11 -9.79
C LEU A 172 3.67 3.20 -10.72
N ASP A 173 3.64 3.44 -12.02
CA ASP A 173 4.35 2.60 -12.99
C ASP A 173 5.86 2.88 -13.02
N HIS A 174 6.30 4.10 -12.70
CA HIS A 174 7.71 4.51 -12.84
C HIS A 174 8.43 4.71 -11.51
N CYS A 175 7.71 4.86 -10.40
CA CYS A 175 8.30 5.16 -9.10
C CYS A 175 8.33 3.94 -8.20
N LEU A 176 8.95 2.88 -8.69
CA LEU A 176 9.05 1.61 -7.99
C LEU A 176 10.20 1.65 -6.99
N LYS A 177 9.94 1.16 -5.80
CA LYS A 177 10.93 0.92 -4.76
C LYS A 177 10.78 -0.50 -4.24
N ASN A 178 11.82 -1.30 -4.36
CA ASN A 178 11.88 -2.62 -3.78
C ASN A 178 12.81 -2.63 -2.57
N ALA A 179 12.34 -3.15 -1.45
CA ALA A 179 13.10 -3.30 -0.22
C ALA A 179 13.22 -4.78 0.14
N ARG A 180 14.45 -5.28 0.19
CA ARG A 180 14.75 -6.65 0.61
C ARG A 180 15.41 -6.65 1.98
N ARG A 181 14.91 -7.48 2.87
CA ARG A 181 15.46 -7.62 4.22
C ARG A 181 15.62 -9.09 4.59
N ILE A 182 16.81 -9.41 5.06
CA ILE A 182 17.12 -10.70 5.68
C ILE A 182 17.27 -10.47 7.18
N SER A 183 16.64 -11.31 7.97
CA SER A 183 16.81 -11.34 9.43
C SER A 183 17.15 -12.76 9.85
N LEU A 184 18.26 -12.90 10.54
CA LEU A 184 18.71 -14.15 11.16
C LEU A 184 18.85 -13.93 12.64
N THR A 185 18.11 -14.68 13.42
CA THR A 185 18.22 -14.66 14.88
C THR A 185 18.68 -16.03 15.34
N ASN A 186 19.72 -16.04 16.13
CA ASN A 186 20.31 -17.25 16.70
C ASN A 186 20.46 -17.10 18.21
N ASN A 187 19.84 -18.01 18.97
CA ASN A 187 19.96 -18.10 20.41
C ASN A 187 20.39 -19.51 20.79
N GLY A 188 21.56 -19.63 21.39
CA GLY A 188 22.04 -20.87 21.95
C GLY A 188 22.21 -20.77 23.46
N PHE A 189 22.00 -21.86 24.16
CA PHE A 189 22.32 -21.97 25.59
C PHE A 189 23.00 -23.29 25.90
N VAL A 190 23.81 -23.24 26.95
CA VAL A 190 24.41 -24.40 27.56
C VAL A 190 24.15 -24.30 29.06
N GLU A 191 23.61 -25.35 29.63
CA GLU A 191 23.37 -25.47 31.06
C GLU A 191 24.27 -26.59 31.59
N PHE A 192 25.05 -26.26 32.59
CA PHE A 192 25.97 -27.17 33.23
C PHE A 192 25.68 -27.23 34.74
N THR A 193 25.28 -28.42 35.24
CA THR A 193 24.88 -28.65 36.64
C THR A 193 25.78 -29.73 37.24
N PRO A 194 27.03 -29.41 37.65
CA PRO A 194 28.01 -30.41 38.09
C PRO A 194 27.65 -31.06 39.43
N VAL A 195 26.86 -30.35 40.26
CA VAL A 195 26.39 -30.80 41.58
C VAL A 195 24.94 -30.38 41.75
N GLU A 196 24.11 -31.17 42.39
CA GLU A 196 22.72 -30.81 42.66
C GLU A 196 22.63 -29.46 43.40
N GLY A 197 21.84 -28.54 42.83
CA GLY A 197 21.63 -27.20 43.38
C GLY A 197 22.58 -26.11 42.88
N LEU A 198 23.60 -26.43 42.06
CA LEU A 198 24.50 -25.47 41.39
C LEU A 198 24.25 -25.46 39.89
N LYS A 199 23.84 -24.31 39.35
CA LYS A 199 23.69 -24.05 37.92
C LYS A 199 24.71 -23.04 37.45
#